data_752e785ace7a68a4cf72e7f818320c95
#
_entry.id   752e785ace7a68a4cf72e7f818320c95
#
_cell.length_a   1.000
_cell.length_b   1.000
_cell.length_c   1.000
_cell.angle_alpha   90.00
_cell.angle_beta   90.00
_cell.angle_gamma   90.00
#
_symmetry.space_group_name_H-M   'P 1'
#
loop_
_entity.id
_entity.type
_entity.pdbx_description
1 polymer ?
#
loop_
_entity_poly.entity_id
_entity_poly.type
_entity_poly.pdbx_seq_one_letter_code
_entity_poly.pdbx_strand_id
1 'polypeptide(L)'
;VLLADEINRATPKTQSGLLEAMEERQVSADGVTRPLPEPFFVIATQNPANQVGVFPLPESQLDRFLMCLSLGYPDAAAERALLMGEDRRSMLKTLQPAMLPEELAQAQRQLREIHASSNLVTYVQALAQASRQNGLFAEGLSPRAAIALLQAGRAWAALEGRDHVIPEDIQAVLVPVCAHRLRPLRAAHGTALASRDLVLQLQKAVPV
;
A
#
# COMPACT_ATOMS: atom_id res chain seq x y z
N VAL A 1 13.81 -6.34 -5.77
CA VAL A 1 12.39 -6.58 -5.46
C VAL A 1 12.26 -7.92 -4.77
N LEU A 2 11.52 -8.00 -3.67
CA LEU A 2 11.16 -9.23 -2.97
C LEU A 2 9.65 -9.46 -3.12
N LEU A 3 9.26 -10.64 -3.60
CA LEU A 3 7.87 -11.10 -3.60
C LEU A 3 7.65 -12.04 -2.41
N ALA A 4 6.79 -11.62 -1.47
CA ALA A 4 6.35 -12.43 -0.33
C ALA A 4 4.93 -12.98 -0.61
N ASP A 5 4.89 -14.10 -1.33
CA ASP A 5 3.61 -14.69 -1.72
C ASP A 5 2.92 -15.35 -0.52
N GLU A 6 1.61 -15.11 -0.37
CA GLU A 6 0.79 -15.58 0.75
C GLU A 6 1.44 -15.33 2.13
N ILE A 7 1.87 -14.08 2.39
CA ILE A 7 2.56 -13.71 3.63
C ILE A 7 1.79 -14.08 4.90
N ASN A 8 0.47 -14.12 4.83
CA ASN A 8 -0.40 -14.53 5.93
C ASN A 8 -0.32 -16.03 6.25
N ARG A 9 0.38 -16.84 5.45
CA ARG A 9 0.73 -18.24 5.75
C ARG A 9 2.11 -18.40 6.36
N ALA A 10 2.94 -17.36 6.28
CA ALA A 10 4.23 -17.35 6.94
C ALA A 10 4.07 -17.26 8.46
N THR A 11 5.00 -17.88 9.21
CA THR A 11 4.99 -17.79 10.67
C THR A 11 5.21 -16.34 11.14
N PRO A 12 4.74 -15.95 12.34
CA PRO A 12 4.95 -14.60 12.88
C PRO A 12 6.43 -14.20 12.93
N LYS A 13 7.34 -15.15 13.14
CA LYS A 13 8.79 -14.89 13.11
C LYS A 13 9.26 -14.49 11.73
N THR A 14 8.80 -15.18 10.69
CA THR A 14 9.13 -14.86 9.29
C THR A 14 8.54 -13.52 8.89
N GLN A 15 7.28 -13.25 9.25
CA GLN A 15 6.64 -11.96 9.01
C GLN A 15 7.44 -10.81 9.66
N SER A 16 7.85 -10.97 10.93
CA SER A 16 8.63 -9.95 11.63
C SER A 16 9.99 -9.69 10.98
N GLY A 17 10.69 -10.74 10.54
CA GLY A 17 11.98 -10.58 9.85
C GLY A 17 11.85 -9.83 8.52
N LEU A 18 10.77 -10.08 7.75
CA LEU A 18 10.51 -9.33 6.52
C LEU A 18 10.24 -7.85 6.82
N LEU A 19 9.45 -7.56 7.85
CA LEU A 19 9.08 -6.18 8.21
C LEU A 19 10.26 -5.40 8.76
N GLU A 20 11.19 -6.06 9.48
CA GLU A 20 12.46 -5.48 9.88
C GLU A 20 13.30 -5.10 8.65
N ALA A 21 13.42 -6.02 7.68
CA ALA A 21 14.12 -5.76 6.43
C ALA A 21 13.52 -4.56 5.66
N MET A 22 12.19 -4.40 5.65
CA MET A 22 11.51 -3.27 5.01
C MET A 22 11.83 -1.93 5.69
N GLU A 23 11.92 -1.91 7.01
CA GLU A 23 12.10 -0.68 7.80
C GLU A 23 13.59 -0.29 7.91
N GLU A 24 14.42 -1.25 8.31
CA GLU A 24 15.83 -1.03 8.60
C GLU A 24 16.72 -1.11 7.34
N ARG A 25 16.18 -1.56 6.21
CA ARG A 25 16.94 -1.77 4.96
C ARG A 25 18.16 -2.67 5.12
N GLN A 26 18.09 -3.61 6.05
CA GLN A 26 19.14 -4.57 6.36
C GLN A 26 18.56 -5.91 6.81
N VAL A 27 19.38 -6.94 6.74
CA VAL A 27 19.05 -8.28 7.24
C VAL A 27 20.19 -8.76 8.12
N SER A 28 19.86 -9.25 9.31
CA SER A 28 20.80 -9.89 10.24
C SER A 28 20.62 -11.39 10.21
N ALA A 29 21.68 -12.12 9.80
CA ALA A 29 21.72 -13.57 9.79
C ALA A 29 23.08 -14.04 10.32
N ASP A 30 23.07 -15.06 11.17
CA ASP A 30 24.28 -15.68 11.75
C ASP A 30 25.22 -14.67 12.43
N GLY A 31 24.64 -13.67 13.11
CA GLY A 31 25.40 -12.62 13.79
C GLY A 31 26.01 -11.56 12.86
N VAL A 32 25.72 -11.60 11.57
CA VAL A 32 26.21 -10.64 10.59
C VAL A 32 25.04 -9.83 10.03
N THR A 33 25.12 -8.51 10.14
CA THR A 33 24.15 -7.57 9.54
C THR A 33 24.63 -7.16 8.14
N ARG A 34 23.75 -7.29 7.16
CA ARG A 34 24.02 -6.94 5.76
C ARG A 34 23.00 -5.91 5.28
N PRO A 35 23.42 -4.78 4.71
CA PRO A 35 22.52 -3.82 4.09
C PRO A 35 21.85 -4.46 2.86
N LEU A 36 20.60 -4.07 2.61
CA LEU A 36 19.88 -4.48 1.40
C LEU A 36 20.26 -3.54 0.23
N PRO A 37 20.26 -4.07 -1.01
CA PRO A 37 20.56 -3.24 -2.17
C PRO A 37 19.47 -2.18 -2.42
N GLU A 38 19.85 -1.05 -2.97
CA GLU A 38 18.90 0.00 -3.39
C GLU A 38 18.69 -0.05 -4.92
N PRO A 39 17.44 0.13 -5.38
CA PRO A 39 16.21 0.27 -4.61
C PRO A 39 15.70 -1.08 -4.07
N PHE A 40 15.29 -1.14 -2.81
CA PHE A 40 14.64 -2.31 -2.22
C PHE A 40 13.14 -2.10 -2.15
N PHE A 41 12.37 -3.08 -2.63
CA PHE A 41 10.92 -3.02 -2.71
C PHE A 41 10.32 -4.40 -2.39
N VAL A 42 9.27 -4.41 -1.58
CA VAL A 42 8.54 -5.63 -1.20
C VAL A 42 7.13 -5.58 -1.76
N ILE A 43 6.74 -6.64 -2.44
CA ILE A 43 5.36 -6.96 -2.81
C ILE A 43 4.94 -8.14 -1.95
N ALA A 44 3.89 -7.99 -1.16
CA ALA A 44 3.30 -9.08 -0.40
C ALA A 44 1.90 -9.38 -0.92
N THR A 45 1.55 -10.67 -1.05
CA THR A 45 0.20 -11.09 -1.38
C THR A 45 -0.48 -11.72 -0.18
N GLN A 46 -1.80 -11.60 -0.12
CA GLN A 46 -2.65 -12.31 0.82
C GLN A 46 -3.80 -12.94 0.05
N ASN A 47 -4.13 -14.18 0.36
CA ASN A 47 -5.33 -14.81 -0.15
C ASN A 47 -6.42 -14.78 0.94
N PRO A 48 -7.47 -13.95 0.79
CA PRO A 48 -8.52 -13.81 1.81
C PRO A 48 -9.44 -15.04 1.90
N ALA A 49 -9.48 -15.90 0.88
CA ALA A 49 -10.47 -16.98 0.76
C ALA A 49 -10.24 -18.15 1.73
N ASN A 50 -9.05 -18.35 2.27
CA ASN A 50 -8.71 -19.47 3.14
C ASN A 50 -8.17 -19.00 4.49
N GLN A 51 -9.04 -18.95 5.49
CA GLN A 51 -8.66 -18.55 6.85
C GLN A 51 -8.07 -19.68 7.70
N VAL A 52 -8.08 -20.92 7.21
CA VAL A 52 -7.52 -22.08 7.95
C VAL A 52 -6.00 -22.12 7.76
N GLY A 53 -5.26 -22.15 8.86
CA GLY A 53 -3.79 -22.20 8.83
C GLY A 53 -3.10 -20.90 8.45
N VAL A 54 -3.75 -19.76 8.65
CA VAL A 54 -3.18 -18.43 8.41
C VAL A 54 -2.83 -17.72 9.72
N PHE A 55 -1.81 -16.89 9.67
CA PHE A 55 -1.41 -15.96 10.71
C PHE A 55 -1.69 -14.54 10.22
N PRO A 56 -2.81 -13.92 10.62
CA PRO A 56 -3.12 -12.56 10.18
C PRO A 56 -2.02 -11.60 10.64
N LEU A 57 -1.66 -10.67 9.77
CA LEU A 57 -0.71 -9.63 10.12
C LEU A 57 -1.36 -8.67 11.13
N PRO A 58 -0.71 -8.35 12.25
CA PRO A 58 -1.14 -7.30 13.16
C PRO A 58 -1.21 -5.93 12.46
N GLU A 59 -2.04 -5.04 12.95
CA GLU A 59 -2.25 -3.70 12.38
C GLU A 59 -0.95 -2.89 12.30
N SER A 60 -0.12 -2.96 13.33
CA SER A 60 1.20 -2.31 13.36
C SER A 60 2.14 -2.81 12.26
N GLN A 61 1.90 -4.01 11.74
CA GLN A 61 2.64 -4.59 10.64
C GLN A 61 2.02 -4.18 9.30
N LEU A 62 0.70 -4.15 9.20
CA LEU A 62 -0.01 -3.66 8.00
C LEU A 62 0.31 -2.18 7.73
N ASP A 63 0.48 -1.35 8.76
CA ASP A 63 0.85 0.06 8.64
C ASP A 63 2.21 0.30 7.97
N ARG A 64 3.07 -0.73 7.88
CA ARG A 64 4.38 -0.65 7.21
C ARG A 64 4.29 -0.78 5.69
N PHE A 65 3.21 -1.34 5.15
CA PHE A 65 2.98 -1.38 3.71
C PHE A 65 2.43 -0.05 3.21
N LEU A 66 3.01 0.49 2.14
CA LEU A 66 2.61 1.78 1.58
C LEU A 66 1.14 1.79 1.18
N MET A 67 0.70 0.76 0.46
CA MET A 67 -0.67 0.63 -0.03
C MET A 67 -1.11 -0.82 -0.14
N CYS A 68 -2.41 -1.03 -0.17
CA CYS A 68 -3.05 -2.31 -0.40
C CYS A 68 -3.97 -2.21 -1.62
N LEU A 69 -3.76 -3.12 -2.58
CA LEU A 69 -4.53 -3.19 -3.82
C LEU A 69 -5.30 -4.50 -3.86
N SER A 70 -6.48 -4.47 -4.48
CA SER A 70 -7.27 -5.66 -4.77
C SER A 70 -7.41 -5.80 -6.28
N LEU A 71 -7.04 -6.96 -6.81
CA LEU A 71 -7.09 -7.22 -8.25
C LEU A 71 -8.50 -7.62 -8.72
N GLY A 72 -9.34 -8.17 -7.81
CA GLY A 72 -10.64 -8.71 -8.18
C GLY A 72 -10.51 -9.96 -9.09
N TYR A 73 -11.62 -10.29 -9.74
CA TYR A 73 -11.63 -11.31 -10.79
C TYR A 73 -11.24 -10.71 -12.14
N PRO A 74 -10.64 -11.52 -13.06
CA PRO A 74 -10.40 -11.10 -14.42
C PRO A 74 -11.71 -10.78 -15.13
N ASP A 75 -11.68 -9.88 -16.10
CA ASP A 75 -12.79 -9.66 -17.01
C ASP A 75 -12.99 -10.88 -17.95
N ALA A 76 -14.12 -10.93 -18.64
CA ALA A 76 -14.48 -12.06 -19.50
C ALA A 76 -13.45 -12.31 -20.64
N ALA A 77 -12.78 -11.26 -21.14
CA ALA A 77 -11.77 -11.39 -22.18
C ALA A 77 -10.48 -11.98 -21.64
N ALA A 78 -10.02 -11.50 -20.49
CA ALA A 78 -8.85 -12.02 -19.80
C ALA A 78 -9.07 -13.47 -19.30
N GLU A 79 -10.27 -13.78 -18.77
CA GLU A 79 -10.64 -15.12 -18.38
C GLU A 79 -10.64 -16.08 -19.57
N ARG A 80 -11.19 -15.68 -20.71
CA ARG A 80 -11.17 -16.45 -21.96
C ARG A 80 -9.73 -16.73 -22.42
N ALA A 81 -8.84 -15.72 -22.38
CA ALA A 81 -7.43 -15.90 -22.75
C ALA A 81 -6.72 -16.93 -21.83
N LEU A 82 -7.03 -16.92 -20.53
CA LEU A 82 -6.52 -17.90 -19.58
C LEU A 82 -7.01 -19.32 -19.92
N LEU A 83 -8.31 -19.48 -20.24
CA LEU A 83 -8.91 -20.77 -20.61
C LEU A 83 -8.37 -21.31 -21.94
N MET A 84 -7.96 -20.43 -22.86
CA MET A 84 -7.32 -20.84 -24.11
C MET A 84 -5.88 -21.29 -23.96
N GLY A 85 -5.32 -21.28 -22.74
CA GLY A 85 -4.03 -21.91 -22.43
C GLY A 85 -2.81 -21.06 -22.78
N GLU A 86 -2.92 -19.75 -22.87
CA GLU A 86 -1.75 -18.86 -22.99
C GLU A 86 -0.82 -19.04 -21.79
N ASP A 87 0.38 -19.58 -22.03
CA ASP A 87 1.38 -19.77 -20.97
C ASP A 87 1.99 -18.44 -20.52
N ARG A 88 1.40 -17.85 -19.48
CA ARG A 88 1.86 -16.59 -18.88
C ARG A 88 3.28 -16.70 -18.30
N ARG A 89 3.73 -17.90 -17.90
CA ARG A 89 5.10 -18.10 -17.39
C ARG A 89 6.15 -18.02 -18.49
N SER A 90 5.82 -18.47 -19.69
CA SER A 90 6.72 -18.33 -20.82
C SER A 90 6.86 -16.87 -21.25
N MET A 91 5.78 -16.08 -21.15
CA MET A 91 5.80 -14.64 -21.43
C MET A 91 6.73 -13.88 -20.51
N LEU A 92 6.81 -14.24 -19.22
CA LEU A 92 7.72 -13.59 -18.26
C LEU A 92 9.20 -13.67 -18.70
N LYS A 93 9.60 -14.74 -19.39
CA LYS A 93 10.97 -14.91 -19.86
C LYS A 93 11.34 -13.98 -21.01
N THR A 94 10.36 -13.44 -21.71
CA THR A 94 10.53 -12.57 -22.88
C THR A 94 10.39 -11.09 -22.52
N LEU A 95 9.93 -10.77 -21.29
CA LEU A 95 9.78 -9.39 -20.84
C LEU A 95 11.16 -8.73 -20.73
N GLN A 96 11.26 -7.57 -21.37
CA GLN A 96 12.41 -6.69 -21.17
C GLN A 96 12.15 -5.75 -19.99
N PRO A 97 13.18 -5.34 -19.23
CA PRO A 97 13.02 -4.37 -18.18
C PRO A 97 12.51 -3.05 -18.76
N ALA A 98 11.44 -2.50 -18.17
CA ALA A 98 10.90 -1.21 -18.56
C ALA A 98 11.73 -0.03 -17.99
N MET A 99 12.51 -0.27 -16.94
CA MET A 99 13.31 0.72 -16.24
C MET A 99 14.50 0.03 -15.57
N LEU A 100 15.65 0.67 -15.58
CA LEU A 100 16.84 0.21 -14.86
C LEU A 100 16.75 0.57 -13.37
N PRO A 101 17.44 -0.16 -12.46
CA PRO A 101 17.45 0.15 -11.04
C PRO A 101 17.88 1.59 -10.70
N GLU A 102 18.87 2.12 -11.43
CA GLU A 102 19.38 3.46 -11.27
C GLU A 102 18.36 4.52 -11.66
N GLU A 103 17.58 4.27 -12.73
CA GLU A 103 16.50 5.14 -13.19
C GLU A 103 15.37 5.18 -12.16
N LEU A 104 15.01 4.01 -11.58
CA LEU A 104 14.03 3.94 -10.50
C LEU A 104 14.50 4.70 -9.26
N ALA A 105 15.77 4.54 -8.86
CA ALA A 105 16.33 5.28 -7.74
C ALA A 105 16.36 6.81 -7.99
N GLN A 106 16.60 7.22 -9.23
CA GLN A 106 16.52 8.62 -9.63
C GLN A 106 15.10 9.15 -9.56
N ALA A 107 14.12 8.42 -10.09
CA ALA A 107 12.71 8.76 -10.00
C ALA A 107 12.26 8.91 -8.54
N GLN A 108 12.65 7.99 -7.65
CA GLN A 108 12.35 8.08 -6.23
C GLN A 108 12.93 9.33 -5.55
N ARG A 109 14.11 9.81 -5.98
CA ARG A 109 14.66 11.08 -5.49
C ARG A 109 13.85 12.27 -5.99
N GLN A 110 13.51 12.30 -7.28
CA GLN A 110 12.72 13.37 -7.88
C GLN A 110 11.33 13.51 -7.25
N LEU A 111 10.70 12.40 -6.84
CA LEU A 111 9.40 12.45 -6.14
C LEU A 111 9.44 13.28 -4.84
N ARG A 112 10.59 13.39 -4.17
CA ARG A 112 10.75 14.20 -2.96
C ARG A 112 10.74 15.70 -3.26
N GLU A 113 11.05 16.10 -4.49
CA GLU A 113 11.09 17.48 -4.95
C GLU A 113 9.72 17.98 -5.41
N ILE A 114 8.75 17.06 -5.66
CA ILE A 114 7.37 17.44 -5.99
C ILE A 114 6.78 18.28 -4.87
N HIS A 115 6.38 19.50 -5.22
CA HIS A 115 5.92 20.48 -4.24
C HIS A 115 4.58 20.09 -3.60
N ALA A 116 4.49 20.22 -2.29
CA ALA A 116 3.24 20.12 -1.54
C ALA A 116 3.03 21.41 -0.76
N SER A 117 1.98 22.16 -1.09
CA SER A 117 1.67 23.41 -0.41
C SER A 117 1.29 23.20 1.06
N SER A 118 1.43 24.24 1.89
CA SER A 118 0.99 24.18 3.29
C SER A 118 -0.50 23.85 3.43
N ASN A 119 -1.34 24.34 2.51
CA ASN A 119 -2.78 24.03 2.49
C ASN A 119 -3.02 22.54 2.22
N LEU A 120 -2.28 21.93 1.28
CA LEU A 120 -2.38 20.50 1.02
C LEU A 120 -1.95 19.68 2.24
N VAL A 121 -0.86 20.07 2.90
CA VAL A 121 -0.42 19.39 4.13
C VAL A 121 -1.50 19.52 5.22
N THR A 122 -2.15 20.67 5.34
CA THR A 122 -3.28 20.89 6.25
C THR A 122 -4.46 19.98 5.89
N TYR A 123 -4.76 19.79 4.61
CA TYR A 123 -5.80 18.86 4.16
C TYR A 123 -5.48 17.40 4.56
N VAL A 124 -4.25 16.94 4.32
CA VAL A 124 -3.81 15.59 4.74
C VAL A 124 -3.88 15.45 6.28
N GLN A 125 -3.49 16.48 7.02
CA GLN A 125 -3.60 16.49 8.47
C GLN A 125 -5.06 16.44 8.94
N ALA A 126 -5.97 17.17 8.28
CA ALA A 126 -7.40 17.15 8.57
C ALA A 126 -8.02 15.76 8.34
N LEU A 127 -7.64 15.06 7.24
CA LEU A 127 -8.05 13.67 7.00
C LEU A 127 -7.57 12.74 8.12
N ALA A 128 -6.31 12.86 8.54
CA ALA A 128 -5.77 12.05 9.64
C ALA A 128 -6.49 12.35 10.96
N GLN A 129 -6.75 13.61 11.27
CA GLN A 129 -7.46 14.03 12.48
C GLN A 129 -8.91 13.56 12.47
N ALA A 130 -9.62 13.73 11.36
CA ALA A 130 -11.00 13.29 11.21
C ALA A 130 -11.10 11.75 11.39
N SER A 131 -10.14 10.96 10.87
CA SER A 131 -10.12 9.52 11.06
C SER A 131 -10.02 9.10 12.54
N ARG A 132 -9.41 9.93 13.40
CA ARG A 132 -9.25 9.67 14.84
C ARG A 132 -10.44 10.10 15.68
N GLN A 133 -11.27 11.02 15.16
CA GLN A 133 -12.31 11.70 15.95
C GLN A 133 -13.74 11.32 15.54
N ASN A 134 -13.94 10.77 14.33
CA ASN A 134 -15.28 10.56 13.78
C ASN A 134 -16.05 9.38 14.38
N GLY A 135 -15.43 8.56 15.25
CA GLY A 135 -16.06 7.40 15.85
C GLY A 135 -16.40 6.25 14.88
N LEU A 136 -15.93 6.30 13.65
CA LEU A 136 -16.12 5.24 12.66
C LEU A 136 -15.08 4.15 12.76
N PHE A 137 -13.89 4.47 13.24
CA PHE A 137 -12.72 3.58 13.30
C PHE A 137 -12.32 3.30 14.73
N ALA A 138 -11.83 2.08 14.98
CA ALA A 138 -11.27 1.69 16.28
C ALA A 138 -9.99 2.48 16.57
N GLU A 139 -9.18 2.66 15.53
CA GLU A 139 -7.98 3.50 15.54
C GLU A 139 -7.95 4.34 14.28
N GLY A 140 -7.52 5.60 14.39
CA GLY A 140 -7.36 6.49 13.24
C GLY A 140 -5.98 6.33 12.57
N LEU A 141 -5.77 7.06 11.49
CA LEU A 141 -4.52 7.04 10.75
C LEU A 141 -3.33 7.44 11.62
N SER A 142 -2.27 6.66 11.57
CA SER A 142 -0.99 6.94 12.22
C SER A 142 -0.26 8.12 11.53
N PRO A 143 0.75 8.74 12.18
CA PRO A 143 1.62 9.70 11.50
C PRO A 143 2.33 9.08 10.28
N ARG A 144 2.71 7.79 10.35
CA ARG A 144 3.29 7.04 9.22
C ARG A 144 2.30 6.97 8.05
N ALA A 145 1.03 6.71 8.30
CA ALA A 145 -0.01 6.68 7.28
C ALA A 145 -0.20 8.05 6.61
N ALA A 146 -0.16 9.15 7.37
CA ALA A 146 -0.25 10.49 6.80
C ALA A 146 0.96 10.83 5.90
N ILE A 147 2.17 10.45 6.32
CA ILE A 147 3.39 10.58 5.50
C ILE A 147 3.26 9.72 4.23
N ALA A 148 2.82 8.47 4.36
CA ALA A 148 2.61 7.57 3.23
C ALA A 148 1.60 8.13 2.23
N LEU A 149 0.51 8.74 2.71
CA LEU A 149 -0.51 9.37 1.89
C LEU A 149 0.05 10.53 1.08
N LEU A 150 0.84 11.41 1.71
CA LEU A 150 1.48 12.51 1.02
C LEU A 150 2.51 12.04 -0.01
N GLN A 151 3.31 11.02 0.32
CA GLN A 151 4.28 10.42 -0.61
C GLN A 151 3.60 9.77 -1.81
N ALA A 152 2.51 9.04 -1.59
CA ALA A 152 1.72 8.45 -2.67
C ALA A 152 1.06 9.52 -3.55
N GLY A 153 0.57 10.63 -2.97
CA GLY A 153 0.06 11.77 -3.70
C GLY A 153 1.12 12.44 -4.59
N ARG A 154 2.36 12.59 -4.08
CA ARG A 154 3.48 13.08 -4.89
C ARG A 154 3.78 12.16 -6.08
N ALA A 155 3.79 10.84 -5.85
CA ALA A 155 3.98 9.88 -6.93
C ALA A 155 2.86 9.95 -7.96
N TRP A 156 1.61 10.13 -7.53
CA TRP A 156 0.47 10.30 -8.43
C TRP A 156 0.59 11.58 -9.26
N ALA A 157 0.92 12.72 -8.64
CA ALA A 157 1.14 13.98 -9.36
C ALA A 157 2.25 13.85 -10.42
N ALA A 158 3.35 13.16 -10.08
CA ALA A 158 4.44 12.91 -11.04
C ALA A 158 4.00 12.04 -12.22
N LEU A 159 3.20 11.00 -11.99
CA LEU A 159 2.63 10.15 -13.04
C LEU A 159 1.70 10.94 -13.98
N GLU A 160 1.02 11.96 -13.45
CA GLU A 160 0.20 12.91 -14.21
C GLU A 160 1.03 14.06 -14.84
N GLY A 161 2.37 14.00 -14.75
CA GLY A 161 3.29 14.98 -15.33
C GLY A 161 3.33 16.32 -14.62
N ARG A 162 2.94 16.39 -13.33
CA ARG A 162 2.92 17.62 -12.53
C ARG A 162 4.09 17.67 -11.54
N ASP A 163 4.57 18.87 -11.26
CA ASP A 163 5.62 19.18 -10.30
C ASP A 163 5.08 19.56 -8.91
N HIS A 164 3.75 19.56 -8.76
CA HIS A 164 3.06 19.86 -7.50
C HIS A 164 1.86 18.94 -7.29
N VAL A 165 1.52 18.73 -6.02
CA VAL A 165 0.40 17.89 -5.58
C VAL A 165 -0.85 18.73 -5.43
N ILE A 166 -1.97 18.24 -5.95
CA ILE A 166 -3.31 18.81 -5.76
C ILE A 166 -4.15 17.87 -4.89
N PRO A 167 -5.27 18.35 -4.31
CA PRO A 167 -6.12 17.52 -3.46
C PRO A 167 -6.64 16.25 -4.13
N GLU A 168 -6.90 16.29 -5.42
CA GLU A 168 -7.36 15.16 -6.23
C GLU A 168 -6.35 14.01 -6.25
N ASP A 169 -5.04 14.32 -6.15
CA ASP A 169 -4.00 13.31 -6.08
C ASP A 169 -4.07 12.53 -4.75
N ILE A 170 -4.29 13.26 -3.66
CA ILE A 170 -4.51 12.65 -2.34
C ILE A 170 -5.76 11.80 -2.35
N GLN A 171 -6.83 12.27 -2.97
CA GLN A 171 -8.11 11.54 -3.08
C GLN A 171 -7.96 10.27 -3.92
N ALA A 172 -7.21 10.31 -5.02
CA ALA A 172 -6.95 9.16 -5.89
C ALA A 172 -6.26 8.01 -5.14
N VAL A 173 -5.31 8.33 -4.26
CA VAL A 173 -4.54 7.33 -3.51
C VAL A 173 -5.09 7.06 -2.10
N LEU A 174 -6.14 7.75 -1.67
CA LEU A 174 -6.66 7.68 -0.31
C LEU A 174 -7.10 6.25 0.07
N VAL A 175 -7.92 5.61 -0.76
CA VAL A 175 -8.41 4.26 -0.50
C VAL A 175 -7.27 3.24 -0.44
N PRO A 176 -6.41 3.11 -1.48
CA PRO A 176 -5.32 2.13 -1.43
C PRO A 176 -4.33 2.36 -0.28
N VAL A 177 -4.10 3.60 0.13
CA VAL A 177 -3.18 3.91 1.24
C VAL A 177 -3.83 3.73 2.61
N CYS A 178 -5.12 4.02 2.77
CA CYS A 178 -5.77 4.11 4.08
C CYS A 178 -6.65 2.91 4.44
N ALA A 179 -7.26 2.23 3.45
CA ALA A 179 -8.29 1.23 3.76
C ALA A 179 -7.79 0.02 4.56
N HIS A 180 -6.55 -0.40 4.36
CA HIS A 180 -5.95 -1.52 5.09
C HIS A 180 -5.45 -1.15 6.51
N ARG A 181 -5.41 0.15 6.83
CA ARG A 181 -4.99 0.70 8.12
C ARG A 181 -6.16 1.05 9.03
N LEU A 182 -7.35 1.21 8.46
CA LEU A 182 -8.53 1.67 9.18
C LEU A 182 -9.50 0.51 9.42
N ARG A 183 -9.74 0.20 10.70
CA ARG A 183 -10.71 -0.82 11.12
C ARG A 183 -12.00 -0.17 11.57
N PRO A 184 -13.16 -0.66 11.09
CA PRO A 184 -14.46 -0.22 11.59
C PRO A 184 -14.57 -0.43 13.11
N LEU A 185 -15.09 0.57 13.83
CA LEU A 185 -15.31 0.47 15.27
C LEU A 185 -16.40 -0.56 15.62
N ARG A 186 -17.38 -0.75 14.73
CA ARG A 186 -18.45 -1.74 14.87
C ARG A 186 -18.54 -2.58 13.59
N ALA A 187 -18.51 -3.91 13.76
CA ALA A 187 -19.14 -4.77 12.81
C ALA A 187 -20.66 -4.51 12.96
N ALA A 188 -21.28 -3.73 12.07
CA ALA A 188 -22.71 -3.60 12.03
C ALA A 188 -23.29 -5.01 11.81
N HIS A 189 -24.26 -5.42 12.66
CA HIS A 189 -24.95 -6.69 12.50
C HIS A 189 -25.43 -6.82 11.05
N GLY A 190 -24.83 -7.72 10.29
CA GLY A 190 -25.27 -8.17 8.97
C GLY A 190 -24.54 -7.62 7.75
N THR A 191 -23.97 -6.43 7.75
CA THR A 191 -23.16 -5.90 6.65
C THR A 191 -22.03 -5.06 7.22
N ALA A 192 -20.84 -5.63 7.33
CA ALA A 192 -19.65 -4.83 7.56
C ALA A 192 -19.49 -3.90 6.35
N LEU A 193 -19.66 -2.59 6.57
CA LEU A 193 -19.23 -1.60 5.58
C LEU A 193 -17.75 -1.90 5.33
N ALA A 194 -17.39 -2.13 4.07
CA ALA A 194 -16.02 -2.39 3.73
C ALA A 194 -15.19 -1.18 4.16
N SER A 195 -13.98 -1.39 4.66
CA SER A 195 -13.06 -0.29 5.03
C SER A 195 -12.94 0.76 3.93
N ARG A 196 -13.08 0.34 2.67
CA ARG A 196 -13.15 1.21 1.49
C ARG A 196 -14.28 2.25 1.59
N ASP A 197 -15.49 1.82 1.92
CA ASP A 197 -16.67 2.72 1.96
C ASP A 197 -16.55 3.72 3.10
N LEU A 198 -15.97 3.30 4.23
CA LEU A 198 -15.68 4.18 5.35
C LEU A 198 -14.61 5.23 5.03
N VAL A 199 -13.58 4.87 4.25
CA VAL A 199 -12.58 5.82 3.77
C VAL A 199 -13.20 6.84 2.81
N LEU A 200 -14.13 6.43 1.95
CA LEU A 200 -14.88 7.35 1.09
C LEU A 200 -15.81 8.28 1.88
N GLN A 201 -16.38 7.81 2.99
CA GLN A 201 -17.13 8.68 3.92
C GLN A 201 -16.20 9.69 4.60
N LEU A 202 -14.99 9.26 5.03
CA LEU A 202 -13.99 10.15 5.59
C LEU A 202 -13.60 11.25 4.60
N GLN A 203 -13.37 10.91 3.33
CA GLN A 203 -13.09 11.87 2.27
C GLN A 203 -14.18 12.94 2.14
N LYS A 204 -15.46 12.52 2.16
CA LYS A 204 -16.61 13.43 2.06
C LYS A 204 -16.76 14.33 3.29
N ALA A 205 -16.33 13.89 4.46
CA ALA A 205 -16.43 14.63 5.71
C ALA A 205 -15.37 15.73 5.84
N VAL A 206 -14.30 15.68 5.04
CA VAL A 206 -13.21 16.66 5.07
C VAL A 206 -13.18 17.40 3.73
N PRO A 207 -13.75 18.62 3.66
CA PRO A 207 -13.71 19.43 2.44
C PRO A 207 -12.26 19.87 2.15
N VAL A 208 -12.01 20.16 0.88
CA VAL A 208 -10.74 20.73 0.39
C VAL A 208 -10.64 22.20 0.74
#